data_e6da00f5c60b368d28dee9ff9a82899c
#
_entry.id   e6da00f5c60b368d28dee9ff9a82899c
#
_cell.length_a   1.000
_cell.length_b   1.000
_cell.length_c   1.000
_cell.angle_alpha   90.00
_cell.angle_beta   90.00
_cell.angle_gamma   90.00
#
_symmetry.space_group_name_H-M   'P 1'
#
loop_
_entity.id
_entity.type
_entity.pdbx_description
1 polymer ?
#
loop_
_entity_poly.entity_id
_entity_poly.type
_entity_poly.pdbx_seq_one_letter_code
_entity_poly.pdbx_strand_id
1 'polypeptide(L)'
;PISRAKTWRRLIILAAGAFMNFLAGFLVVLILLSSADGFSTPVIADFYDGCALESQDGLQAGDEFYKIDGERVYIYSDVAMLLARNTTGKFDLELRRDGQTVKLSQFPMEKQTFTVDGQEVELYGMQFATEKKTAGGLLKMAWNNSLYFVQLVKLGLHDLVTGAVGLKDMSGPVGIVKI
;
A
#
# COMPACT_ATOMS: atom_id res chain seq x y z
N PRO A 1 36.09 -7.63 -22.81
CA PRO A 1 35.81 -6.80 -21.64
C PRO A 1 34.66 -5.83 -21.96
N ILE A 2 33.70 -5.71 -21.08
CA ILE A 2 32.50 -4.83 -21.18
C ILE A 2 32.91 -3.37 -21.46
N SER A 3 34.11 -2.98 -21.05
CA SER A 3 34.68 -1.62 -21.28
C SER A 3 34.81 -1.21 -22.74
N ARG A 4 34.89 -2.16 -23.69
CA ARG A 4 35.01 -1.90 -25.13
C ARG A 4 33.67 -1.99 -25.89
N ALA A 5 32.56 -2.30 -25.21
CA ALA A 5 31.24 -2.36 -25.83
C ALA A 5 30.68 -0.96 -26.06
N LYS A 6 29.94 -0.77 -27.17
CA LYS A 6 29.21 0.48 -27.45
C LYS A 6 28.26 0.81 -26.30
N THR A 7 28.07 2.08 -25.97
CA THR A 7 27.28 2.57 -24.81
C THR A 7 25.90 1.92 -24.72
N TRP A 8 25.19 1.77 -25.85
CA TRP A 8 23.86 1.15 -25.86
C TRP A 8 23.87 -0.34 -25.43
N ARG A 9 24.96 -1.11 -25.75
CA ARG A 9 25.10 -2.50 -25.28
C ARG A 9 25.33 -2.57 -23.78
N ARG A 10 26.05 -1.61 -23.20
CA ARG A 10 26.20 -1.51 -21.74
C ARG A 10 24.88 -1.19 -21.07
N LEU A 11 24.08 -0.28 -21.65
CA LEU A 11 22.73 0.03 -21.15
C LEU A 11 21.82 -1.20 -21.19
N ILE A 12 21.85 -2.01 -22.26
CA ILE A 12 21.07 -3.24 -22.34
C ILE A 12 21.50 -4.25 -21.27
N ILE A 13 22.80 -4.43 -21.03
CA ILE A 13 23.28 -5.36 -20.00
C ILE A 13 22.83 -4.92 -18.60
N LEU A 14 22.93 -3.62 -18.30
CA LEU A 14 22.45 -3.06 -17.04
C LEU A 14 20.93 -3.22 -16.89
N ALA A 15 20.19 -2.90 -17.94
CA ALA A 15 18.74 -3.04 -17.98
C ALA A 15 18.31 -4.52 -17.83
N ALA A 16 19.02 -5.45 -18.50
CA ALA A 16 18.76 -6.88 -18.38
C ALA A 16 18.99 -7.38 -16.94
N GLY A 17 20.06 -6.91 -16.26
CA GLY A 17 20.31 -7.24 -14.87
C GLY A 17 19.18 -6.76 -13.95
N ALA A 18 18.76 -5.51 -14.09
CA ALA A 18 17.64 -4.94 -13.34
C ALA A 18 16.32 -5.69 -13.63
N PHE A 19 16.07 -6.02 -14.90
CA PHE A 19 14.88 -6.79 -15.31
C PHE A 19 14.87 -8.19 -14.72
N MET A 20 16.00 -8.89 -14.71
CA MET A 20 16.11 -10.22 -14.12
C MET A 20 15.90 -10.19 -12.60
N ASN A 21 16.41 -9.17 -11.92
CA ASN A 21 16.14 -8.98 -10.48
C ASN A 21 14.65 -8.72 -10.22
N PHE A 22 14.01 -7.88 -11.04
CA PHE A 22 12.56 -7.66 -10.95
C PHE A 22 11.78 -8.95 -11.20
N LEU A 23 12.14 -9.72 -12.23
CA LEU A 23 11.48 -10.99 -12.55
C LEU A 23 11.64 -12.01 -11.41
N ALA A 24 12.85 -12.12 -10.85
CA ALA A 24 13.10 -13.00 -9.70
C ALA A 24 12.26 -12.57 -8.48
N GLY A 25 12.23 -11.30 -8.15
CA GLY A 25 11.39 -10.74 -7.08
C GLY A 25 9.91 -11.01 -7.31
N PHE A 26 9.43 -10.80 -8.54
CA PHE A 26 8.05 -11.08 -8.92
C PHE A 26 7.67 -12.57 -8.75
N LEU A 27 8.57 -13.49 -9.13
CA LEU A 27 8.37 -14.93 -8.93
C LEU A 27 8.32 -15.30 -7.44
N VAL A 28 9.18 -14.70 -6.62
CA VAL A 28 9.15 -14.90 -5.16
C VAL A 28 7.81 -14.44 -4.59
N VAL A 29 7.33 -13.25 -4.98
CA VAL A 29 6.01 -12.73 -4.56
C VAL A 29 4.89 -13.68 -4.99
N LEU A 30 4.92 -14.21 -6.22
CA LEU A 30 3.95 -15.19 -6.70
C LEU A 30 3.94 -16.45 -5.83
N ILE A 31 5.11 -16.97 -5.47
CA ILE A 31 5.23 -18.17 -4.61
C ILE A 31 4.65 -17.89 -3.23
N LEU A 32 5.00 -16.76 -2.62
CA LEU A 32 4.49 -16.37 -1.30
C LEU A 32 2.96 -16.19 -1.31
N LEU A 33 2.43 -15.48 -2.30
CA LEU A 33 0.98 -15.27 -2.44
C LEU A 33 0.25 -16.58 -2.80
N SER A 34 0.93 -17.55 -3.39
CA SER A 34 0.32 -18.85 -3.71
C SER A 34 -0.10 -19.64 -2.46
N SER A 35 0.50 -19.35 -1.32
CA SER A 35 0.18 -19.98 -0.03
C SER A 35 -0.96 -19.31 0.73
N ALA A 36 -1.42 -18.13 0.29
CA ALA A 36 -2.51 -17.41 0.93
C ALA A 36 -3.87 -17.96 0.52
N ASP A 37 -4.85 -17.96 1.42
CA ASP A 37 -6.22 -18.40 1.14
C ASP A 37 -7.06 -17.32 0.44
N GLY A 38 -6.68 -16.07 0.61
CA GLY A 38 -7.33 -14.90 0.02
C GLY A 38 -6.46 -13.65 0.14
N PHE A 39 -6.93 -12.55 -0.43
CA PHE A 39 -6.22 -11.26 -0.43
C PHE A 39 -7.14 -10.15 0.04
N SER A 40 -6.68 -9.36 1.02
CA SER A 40 -7.36 -8.12 1.39
C SER A 40 -7.23 -7.10 0.25
N THR A 41 -8.36 -6.54 -0.13
CA THR A 41 -8.45 -5.52 -1.19
C THR A 41 -8.57 -4.13 -0.57
N PRO A 42 -8.28 -3.04 -1.30
CA PRO A 42 -8.49 -1.69 -0.81
C PRO A 42 -9.97 -1.24 -0.91
N VAL A 43 -10.91 -2.20 -0.86
CA VAL A 43 -12.36 -1.96 -0.92
C VAL A 43 -12.94 -2.06 0.48
N ILE A 44 -13.71 -1.07 0.89
CA ILE A 44 -14.44 -1.09 2.16
C ILE A 44 -15.59 -2.09 2.02
N ALA A 45 -15.56 -3.16 2.80
CA ALA A 45 -16.65 -4.14 2.84
C ALA A 45 -17.77 -3.68 3.76
N ASP A 46 -17.39 -3.13 4.92
CA ASP A 46 -18.32 -2.75 5.98
C ASP A 46 -17.62 -1.79 6.97
N PHE A 47 -18.35 -1.32 7.96
CA PHE A 47 -17.84 -0.53 9.07
C PHE A 47 -18.14 -1.21 10.40
N TYR A 48 -17.35 -0.89 11.42
CA TYR A 48 -17.70 -1.26 12.79
C TYR A 48 -18.86 -0.37 13.27
N ASP A 49 -19.74 -0.95 14.10
CA ASP A 49 -20.90 -0.24 14.66
C ASP A 49 -20.50 1.08 15.32
N GLY A 50 -21.16 2.16 14.92
CA GLY A 50 -20.88 3.50 15.42
C GLY A 50 -19.70 4.22 14.78
N CYS A 51 -19.17 3.71 13.65
CA CYS A 51 -18.10 4.37 12.91
C CYS A 51 -18.57 5.73 12.36
N ALA A 52 -17.90 6.81 12.79
CA ALA A 52 -18.25 8.18 12.37
C ALA A 52 -17.88 8.49 10.91
N LEU A 53 -17.08 7.66 10.25
CA LEU A 53 -16.64 7.86 8.86
C LEU A 53 -17.72 7.42 7.84
N GLU A 54 -18.65 6.54 8.26
CA GLU A 54 -19.73 6.08 7.42
C GLU A 54 -20.81 7.15 7.30
N SER A 55 -21.00 7.72 6.11
CA SER A 55 -22.05 8.68 5.84
C SER A 55 -22.34 8.82 4.34
N GLN A 56 -23.48 9.42 4.00
CA GLN A 56 -23.84 9.67 2.59
C GLN A 56 -22.84 10.60 1.89
N ASP A 57 -22.30 11.58 2.59
CA ASP A 57 -21.32 12.54 2.07
C ASP A 57 -19.86 12.11 2.36
N GLY A 58 -19.66 11.00 3.08
CA GLY A 58 -18.38 10.44 3.46
C GLY A 58 -18.05 9.13 2.77
N LEU A 59 -17.43 8.24 3.54
CA LEU A 59 -17.10 6.89 3.10
C LEU A 59 -18.34 5.98 3.12
N GLN A 60 -18.40 5.04 2.20
CA GLN A 60 -19.49 4.07 2.11
C GLN A 60 -18.95 2.66 1.87
N ALA A 61 -19.71 1.66 2.25
CA ALA A 61 -19.43 0.29 1.87
C ALA A 61 -19.44 0.15 0.35
N GLY A 62 -18.45 -0.55 -0.21
CA GLY A 62 -18.22 -0.65 -1.65
C GLY A 62 -17.21 0.36 -2.21
N ASP A 63 -16.80 1.37 -1.45
CA ASP A 63 -15.76 2.30 -1.90
C ASP A 63 -14.40 1.59 -2.04
N GLU A 64 -13.78 1.73 -3.20
CA GLU A 64 -12.40 1.32 -3.44
C GLU A 64 -11.47 2.54 -3.29
N PHE A 65 -10.51 2.48 -2.40
CA PHE A 65 -9.46 3.50 -2.32
C PHE A 65 -8.62 3.51 -3.59
N TYR A 66 -8.62 4.63 -4.30
CA TYR A 66 -7.85 4.82 -5.53
C TYR A 66 -6.57 5.65 -5.29
N LYS A 67 -6.68 6.74 -4.50
CA LYS A 67 -5.55 7.53 -4.03
C LYS A 67 -5.82 8.07 -2.64
N ILE A 68 -4.74 8.25 -1.87
CA ILE A 68 -4.73 8.92 -0.57
C ILE A 68 -3.60 9.96 -0.60
N ASP A 69 -3.93 11.22 -0.34
CA ASP A 69 -2.99 12.36 -0.37
C ASP A 69 -2.15 12.43 -1.67
N GLY A 70 -2.80 12.14 -2.81
CA GLY A 70 -2.18 12.14 -4.12
C GLY A 70 -1.43 10.86 -4.51
N GLU A 71 -1.09 10.00 -3.54
CA GLU A 71 -0.40 8.74 -3.79
C GLU A 71 -1.37 7.62 -4.18
N ARG A 72 -0.96 6.79 -5.15
CA ARG A 72 -1.76 5.69 -5.69
C ARG A 72 -1.90 4.57 -4.68
N VAL A 73 -3.10 3.99 -4.57
CA VAL A 73 -3.37 2.75 -3.83
C VAL A 73 -3.43 1.58 -4.81
N TYR A 74 -2.66 0.54 -4.58
CA TYR A 74 -2.62 -0.70 -5.36
C TYR A 74 -3.17 -1.89 -4.59
N ILE A 75 -2.90 -1.95 -3.28
CA ILE A 75 -3.30 -3.03 -2.38
C ILE A 75 -3.72 -2.46 -1.03
N TYR A 76 -4.32 -3.30 -0.17
CA TYR A 76 -4.71 -2.91 1.19
C TYR A 76 -3.54 -2.32 2.01
N SER A 77 -2.32 -2.87 1.84
CA SER A 77 -1.15 -2.37 2.59
C SER A 77 -0.80 -0.92 2.25
N ASP A 78 -1.10 -0.44 1.01
CA ASP A 78 -0.96 0.98 0.67
C ASP A 78 -1.89 1.84 1.53
N VAL A 79 -3.15 1.42 1.73
CA VAL A 79 -4.11 2.16 2.56
C VAL A 79 -3.55 2.32 3.97
N ALA A 80 -3.15 1.22 4.60
CA ALA A 80 -2.61 1.24 5.96
C ALA A 80 -1.35 2.13 6.07
N MET A 81 -0.43 2.01 5.11
CA MET A 81 0.80 2.80 5.06
C MET A 81 0.51 4.30 4.86
N LEU A 82 -0.32 4.66 3.88
CA LEU A 82 -0.61 6.06 3.56
C LEU A 82 -1.39 6.75 4.67
N LEU A 83 -2.36 6.05 5.28
CA LEU A 83 -3.07 6.59 6.46
C LEU A 83 -2.12 6.81 7.65
N ALA A 84 -1.16 5.91 7.86
CA ALA A 84 -0.19 6.05 8.96
C ALA A 84 0.82 7.20 8.74
N ARG A 85 1.09 7.59 7.49
CA ARG A 85 2.00 8.69 7.15
C ARG A 85 1.42 10.08 7.41
N ASN A 86 0.10 10.22 7.32
CA ASN A 86 -0.57 11.49 7.54
C ASN A 86 -0.70 11.77 9.05
N THR A 87 -0.15 12.90 9.47
CA THR A 87 -0.17 13.36 10.88
C THR A 87 -1.19 14.45 11.14
N THR A 88 -1.90 14.92 10.10
CA THR A 88 -2.84 16.04 10.19
C THR A 88 -4.26 15.59 10.56
N GLY A 89 -4.58 14.31 10.38
CA GLY A 89 -5.93 13.77 10.53
C GLY A 89 -6.91 14.21 9.43
N LYS A 90 -6.42 14.91 8.39
CA LYS A 90 -7.21 15.32 7.22
C LYS A 90 -6.60 14.73 5.96
N PHE A 91 -7.43 14.10 5.15
CA PHE A 91 -6.99 13.33 3.99
C PHE A 91 -7.65 13.81 2.70
N ASP A 92 -6.88 13.87 1.64
CA ASP A 92 -7.40 14.03 0.29
C ASP A 92 -7.58 12.62 -0.32
N LEU A 93 -8.83 12.18 -0.43
CA LEU A 93 -9.18 10.85 -0.89
C LEU A 93 -9.75 10.90 -2.31
N GLU A 94 -9.24 10.04 -3.19
CA GLU A 94 -9.91 9.66 -4.44
C GLU A 94 -10.39 8.21 -4.31
N LEU A 95 -11.70 8.01 -4.38
CA LEU A 95 -12.36 6.73 -4.25
C LEU A 95 -13.01 6.33 -5.58
N ARG A 96 -13.21 5.04 -5.78
CA ARG A 96 -14.09 4.51 -6.82
C ARG A 96 -15.35 3.96 -6.17
N ARG A 97 -16.48 4.57 -6.51
CA ARG A 97 -17.82 4.20 -6.05
C ARG A 97 -18.69 3.94 -7.27
N ASP A 98 -19.21 2.73 -7.44
CA ASP A 98 -20.07 2.34 -8.59
C ASP A 98 -19.46 2.69 -9.96
N GLY A 99 -18.15 2.53 -10.10
CA GLY A 99 -17.40 2.84 -11.32
C GLY A 99 -17.11 4.33 -11.55
N GLN A 100 -17.56 5.22 -10.67
CA GLN A 100 -17.29 6.66 -10.72
C GLN A 100 -16.17 7.05 -9.74
N THR A 101 -15.49 8.15 -10.04
CA THR A 101 -14.49 8.70 -9.12
C THR A 101 -15.14 9.71 -8.20
N VAL A 102 -15.11 9.44 -6.91
CA VAL A 102 -15.54 10.35 -5.83
C VAL A 102 -14.29 10.96 -5.20
N LYS A 103 -14.29 12.27 -5.00
CA LYS A 103 -13.19 12.98 -4.35
C LYS A 103 -13.68 13.61 -3.06
N LEU A 104 -13.00 13.27 -1.96
CA LEU A 104 -13.21 13.88 -0.66
C LEU A 104 -11.94 14.65 -0.31
N SER A 105 -12.04 15.99 -0.28
CA SER A 105 -10.90 16.86 0.04
C SER A 105 -10.90 17.25 1.50
N GLN A 106 -9.74 17.19 2.13
CA GLN A 106 -9.55 17.52 3.56
C GLN A 106 -10.54 16.77 4.46
N PHE A 107 -10.86 15.52 4.08
CA PHE A 107 -11.80 14.68 4.82
C PHE A 107 -11.21 14.31 6.19
N PRO A 108 -11.89 14.64 7.29
CA PRO A 108 -11.38 14.34 8.62
C PRO A 108 -11.52 12.84 8.90
N MET A 109 -10.43 12.20 9.27
CA MET A 109 -10.42 10.79 9.69
C MET A 109 -9.65 10.69 11.00
N GLU A 110 -10.34 10.31 12.04
CA GLU A 110 -9.76 10.05 13.36
C GLU A 110 -9.95 8.59 13.73
N LYS A 111 -8.99 8.03 14.43
CA LYS A 111 -9.13 6.69 15.01
C LYS A 111 -10.12 6.76 16.17
N GLN A 112 -10.94 5.74 16.26
CA GLN A 112 -11.91 5.52 17.32
C GLN A 112 -11.62 4.21 18.02
N THR A 113 -12.01 4.08 19.28
CA THR A 113 -11.87 2.83 20.03
C THR A 113 -13.04 1.91 19.71
N PHE A 114 -12.73 0.74 19.19
CA PHE A 114 -13.72 -0.34 18.94
C PHE A 114 -13.37 -1.57 19.76
N THR A 115 -14.40 -2.32 20.16
CA THR A 115 -14.20 -3.63 20.80
C THR A 115 -14.13 -4.71 19.73
N VAL A 116 -12.96 -5.32 19.53
CA VAL A 116 -12.72 -6.41 18.59
C VAL A 116 -12.27 -7.63 19.40
N ASP A 117 -12.98 -8.74 19.30
CA ASP A 117 -12.69 -9.98 20.05
C ASP A 117 -12.53 -9.77 21.56
N GLY A 118 -13.29 -8.81 22.13
CA GLY A 118 -13.25 -8.49 23.55
C GLY A 118 -12.08 -7.61 23.98
N GLN A 119 -11.31 -7.07 23.04
CA GLN A 119 -10.22 -6.12 23.25
C GLN A 119 -10.57 -4.76 22.67
N GLU A 120 -10.21 -3.69 23.39
CA GLU A 120 -10.31 -2.33 22.88
C GLU A 120 -9.13 -2.04 21.94
N VAL A 121 -9.43 -1.64 20.71
CA VAL A 121 -8.43 -1.33 19.65
C VAL A 121 -8.77 0.01 19.02
N GLU A 122 -7.75 0.85 18.81
CA GLU A 122 -7.88 2.11 18.10
C GLU A 122 -7.76 1.89 16.58
N LEU A 123 -8.87 2.04 15.87
CA LEU A 123 -8.97 1.86 14.42
C LEU A 123 -9.74 3.01 13.77
N TYR A 124 -9.62 3.14 12.46
CA TYR A 124 -10.49 4.03 11.66
C TYR A 124 -11.93 3.47 11.49
N GLY A 125 -12.18 2.23 11.90
CA GLY A 125 -13.50 1.64 11.89
C GLY A 125 -13.94 1.03 10.54
N MET A 126 -13.07 1.00 9.54
CA MET A 126 -13.33 0.38 8.24
C MET A 126 -12.94 -1.09 8.24
N GLN A 127 -13.79 -1.94 7.69
CA GLN A 127 -13.51 -3.35 7.42
C GLN A 127 -13.29 -3.53 5.93
N PHE A 128 -12.20 -4.19 5.54
CA PHE A 128 -11.81 -4.33 4.14
C PHE A 128 -12.23 -5.69 3.56
N ALA A 129 -12.66 -5.68 2.32
CA ALA A 129 -13.07 -6.88 1.61
C ALA A 129 -11.89 -7.82 1.37
N THR A 130 -12.15 -9.11 1.49
CA THR A 130 -11.20 -10.17 1.14
C THR A 130 -11.71 -10.91 -0.10
N GLU A 131 -10.90 -10.92 -1.16
CA GLU A 131 -11.17 -11.69 -2.37
C GLU A 131 -10.58 -13.09 -2.25
N LYS A 132 -11.35 -14.09 -2.74
CA LYS A 132 -10.85 -15.47 -2.83
C LYS A 132 -9.76 -15.57 -3.90
N LYS A 133 -8.80 -16.45 -3.65
CA LYS A 133 -7.72 -16.72 -4.57
C LYS A 133 -8.22 -17.32 -5.88
N THR A 134 -7.90 -16.66 -6.99
CA THR A 134 -8.06 -17.15 -8.35
C THR A 134 -6.73 -16.97 -9.09
N ALA A 135 -6.48 -17.75 -10.16
CA ALA A 135 -5.23 -17.63 -10.92
C ALA A 135 -5.02 -16.20 -11.47
N GLY A 136 -6.07 -15.57 -12.00
CA GLY A 136 -6.02 -14.19 -12.47
C GLY A 136 -5.83 -13.18 -11.34
N GLY A 137 -6.52 -13.39 -10.21
CA GLY A 137 -6.37 -12.59 -9.00
C GLY A 137 -4.95 -12.65 -8.42
N LEU A 138 -4.34 -13.84 -8.43
CA LEU A 138 -2.96 -14.04 -8.00
C LEU A 138 -1.97 -13.22 -8.83
N LEU A 139 -2.08 -13.26 -10.16
CA LEU A 139 -1.22 -12.47 -11.06
C LEU A 139 -1.43 -10.97 -10.87
N LYS A 140 -2.68 -10.52 -10.77
CA LYS A 140 -3.03 -9.11 -10.49
C LYS A 140 -2.44 -8.67 -9.15
N MET A 141 -2.59 -9.48 -8.10
CA MET A 141 -2.08 -9.18 -6.77
C MET A 141 -0.55 -9.14 -6.75
N ALA A 142 0.13 -10.10 -7.40
CA ALA A 142 1.59 -10.10 -7.51
C ALA A 142 2.11 -8.86 -8.24
N TRP A 143 1.44 -8.43 -9.32
CA TRP A 143 1.76 -7.20 -10.02
C TRP A 143 1.56 -5.97 -9.14
N ASN A 144 0.42 -5.86 -8.48
CA ASN A 144 0.12 -4.75 -7.56
C ASN A 144 1.10 -4.69 -6.37
N ASN A 145 1.46 -5.84 -5.80
CA ASN A 145 2.51 -5.91 -4.77
C ASN A 145 3.86 -5.40 -5.29
N SER A 146 4.23 -5.73 -6.53
CA SER A 146 5.47 -5.21 -7.13
C SER A 146 5.44 -3.68 -7.24
N LEU A 147 4.29 -3.10 -7.65
CA LEU A 147 4.10 -1.65 -7.69
C LEU A 147 4.13 -1.03 -6.29
N TYR A 148 3.51 -1.67 -5.30
CA TYR A 148 3.59 -1.28 -3.90
C TYR A 148 5.04 -1.18 -3.41
N PHE A 149 5.88 -2.19 -3.67
CA PHE A 149 7.29 -2.14 -3.29
C PHE A 149 8.05 -0.99 -3.96
N VAL A 150 7.79 -0.72 -5.25
CA VAL A 150 8.37 0.44 -5.96
C VAL A 150 7.94 1.75 -5.29
N GLN A 151 6.67 1.87 -4.94
CA GLN A 151 6.14 3.05 -4.23
C GLN A 151 6.78 3.21 -2.86
N LEU A 152 6.93 2.13 -2.10
CA LEU A 152 7.56 2.12 -0.79
C LEU A 152 9.00 2.63 -0.84
N VAL A 153 9.78 2.18 -1.83
CA VAL A 153 11.14 2.67 -2.08
C VAL A 153 11.13 4.15 -2.48
N LYS A 154 10.21 4.56 -3.38
CA LYS A 154 10.05 5.96 -3.81
C LYS A 154 9.80 6.88 -2.61
N LEU A 155 8.83 6.52 -1.77
CA LEU A 155 8.47 7.30 -0.58
C LEU A 155 9.59 7.32 0.45
N GLY A 156 10.25 6.19 0.70
CA GLY A 156 11.39 6.10 1.60
C GLY A 156 12.58 6.97 1.14
N LEU A 157 12.88 6.99 -0.16
CA LEU A 157 13.91 7.87 -0.72
C LEU A 157 13.52 9.35 -0.60
N HIS A 158 12.26 9.67 -0.85
CA HIS A 158 11.74 11.02 -0.65
C HIS A 158 11.90 11.48 0.79
N ASP A 159 11.55 10.64 1.76
CA ASP A 159 11.66 10.94 3.19
C ASP A 159 13.11 11.17 3.63
N LEU A 160 14.05 10.41 3.06
CA LEU A 160 15.48 10.60 3.29
C LEU A 160 15.97 11.95 2.74
N VAL A 161 15.56 12.31 1.53
CA VAL A 161 15.99 13.56 0.87
C VAL A 161 15.37 14.78 1.55
N THR A 162 14.12 14.68 2.01
CA THR A 162 13.41 15.77 2.71
C THR A 162 13.77 15.87 4.18
N GLY A 163 14.49 14.88 4.73
CA GLY A 163 14.86 14.84 6.15
C GLY A 163 13.69 14.50 7.08
N ALA A 164 12.58 14.02 6.53
CA ALA A 164 11.42 13.56 7.30
C ALA A 164 11.77 12.33 8.17
N VAL A 165 12.75 11.55 7.73
CA VAL A 165 13.35 10.44 8.49
C VAL A 165 14.86 10.67 8.58
N GLY A 166 15.40 10.71 9.79
CA GLY A 166 16.85 10.82 10.01
C GLY A 166 17.56 9.51 9.66
N LEU A 167 18.81 9.60 9.19
CA LEU A 167 19.67 8.41 8.98
C LEU A 167 19.80 7.55 10.25
N LYS A 168 19.56 8.13 11.43
CA LYS A 168 19.59 7.44 12.73
C LYS A 168 18.35 6.58 12.98
N ASP A 169 17.25 6.87 12.30
CA ASP A 169 15.97 6.15 12.42
C ASP A 169 15.92 4.94 11.47
N MET A 170 16.90 4.82 10.57
CA MET A 170 17.10 3.63 9.75
C MET A 170 17.71 2.53 10.61
N SER A 171 16.86 1.80 11.31
CA SER A 171 17.28 0.60 12.04
C SER A 171 17.73 -0.47 11.05
N GLY A 172 19.05 -0.62 10.91
CA GLY A 172 19.61 -1.78 10.24
C GLY A 172 19.32 -3.07 11.03
N PRO A 173 19.68 -4.26 10.51
CA PRO A 173 19.47 -5.56 11.18
C PRO A 173 19.96 -5.59 12.64
N VAL A 174 20.93 -4.74 12.99
CA VAL A 174 21.49 -4.61 14.36
C VAL A 174 20.61 -3.77 15.28
N GLY A 175 19.77 -2.86 14.73
CA GLY A 175 18.86 -2.02 15.52
C GLY A 175 17.63 -2.79 16.04
N ILE A 176 17.27 -3.88 15.38
CA ILE A 176 16.09 -4.70 15.73
C ILE A 176 16.37 -5.57 16.98
N VAL A 177 17.65 -5.79 17.34
CA VAL A 177 18.06 -6.65 18.47
C VAL A 177 18.08 -5.90 19.80
N LYS A 178 17.77 -4.61 19.84
CA LYS A 178 17.81 -3.77 21.05
C LYS A 178 16.41 -3.37 21.58
N ILE A 179 15.42 -4.22 21.41
CA ILE A 179 14.10 -4.08 22.05
C ILE A 179 13.97 -5.18 23.09
#